data_5e19c28fd8a8e0580466ea0fff447646
#
_entry.id   5e19c28fd8a8e0580466ea0fff447646
#
_cell.length_a   1.000
_cell.length_b   1.000
_cell.length_c   1.000
_cell.angle_alpha   90.00
_cell.angle_beta   90.00
_cell.angle_gamma   90.00
#
_symmetry.space_group_name_H-M   'P 1'
#
loop_
_entity.id
_entity.type
_entity.pdbx_description
1 polymer ?
#
loop_
_entity_poly.entity_id
_entity_poly.type
_entity_poly.pdbx_seq_one_letter_code
_entity_poly.pdbx_strand_id
1 'polypeptide(L)'
;MSAQDTIVALSSPVGESALAIIRLSGPLSAELQIEITRKKSRLTERHATLCKYHDIKGLGLDSALFLSFSEGASFTGEAMLEIMPHGNPLIIHKILEDLLSRGCKMAEPGEFTRRAFLNGKMDLSQAEAVADLIHARSNYSLEVARKQLNGSIGHKMSALTDQLLEILSEIEAYIDFPEEDLPLDRSHGPVADLKALIEEVSSLIETNQYSSLLHDGIKTLIIGAPNAGKSSLINALVGSQRAIVSDVPGTTRDFIASYIMLESHRVEIIDTAGLHLTEDSIEQQGINKTLEQAQSADFFLFIMDSSQPPPVLPAAISAILKPNNTIVIENKIDLAESKACPDYLKDCLHCPTSIIQKQGIEEFKKSWQSFLDKNLGLPNSKDAIVLNTRHTQSLKDSLAALNEALQKLDSQEFSELVALDLRTAIDGFSQVVGKIDNEAMLDKLFQKFCIGK
;
A
#
# COMPACT_ATOMS: atom_id res chain seq x y z
N MET A 1 -9.51 -10.09 -24.07
CA MET A 1 -10.98 -10.23 -23.78
C MET A 1 -11.70 -9.17 -24.59
N SER A 2 -12.81 -9.52 -25.27
CA SER A 2 -13.49 -8.55 -26.12
C SER A 2 -14.20 -7.49 -25.25
N ALA A 3 -13.98 -6.22 -25.55
CA ALA A 3 -14.66 -5.06 -24.94
C ALA A 3 -16.20 -5.02 -25.13
N GLN A 4 -16.78 -6.16 -25.51
CA GLN A 4 -18.20 -6.28 -25.85
C GLN A 4 -19.06 -6.95 -24.76
N ASP A 5 -18.43 -7.52 -23.73
CA ASP A 5 -19.17 -8.25 -22.69
C ASP A 5 -19.60 -7.33 -21.55
N THR A 6 -20.85 -7.47 -21.08
CA THR A 6 -21.30 -6.81 -19.86
C THR A 6 -20.96 -7.66 -18.66
N ILE A 7 -20.20 -7.12 -17.75
CA ILE A 7 -19.79 -7.77 -16.49
C ILE A 7 -20.69 -7.35 -15.33
N VAL A 8 -20.82 -8.25 -14.37
CA VAL A 8 -21.58 -8.04 -13.13
C VAL A 8 -20.84 -8.58 -11.92
N ALA A 9 -20.88 -7.85 -10.81
CA ALA A 9 -20.40 -8.36 -9.52
C ALA A 9 -21.09 -7.69 -8.34
N LEU A 10 -21.03 -8.37 -7.19
CA LEU A 10 -21.28 -7.77 -5.89
C LEU A 10 -20.06 -6.91 -5.52
N SER A 11 -20.27 -5.60 -5.35
CA SER A 11 -19.20 -4.63 -5.03
C SER A 11 -19.14 -4.26 -3.54
N SER A 12 -20.15 -4.64 -2.74
CA SER A 12 -20.12 -4.55 -1.28
C SER A 12 -19.58 -5.85 -0.66
N PRO A 13 -19.14 -5.85 0.62
CA PRO A 13 -18.71 -7.06 1.31
C PRO A 13 -19.80 -8.14 1.31
N VAL A 14 -19.37 -9.41 1.28
CA VAL A 14 -20.27 -10.56 1.40
C VAL A 14 -20.80 -10.64 2.84
N GLY A 15 -22.11 -10.86 3.00
CA GLY A 15 -22.75 -11.01 4.31
C GLY A 15 -24.09 -10.28 4.37
N GLU A 16 -24.68 -10.26 5.57
CA GLU A 16 -25.94 -9.55 5.83
C GLU A 16 -25.66 -8.07 6.12
N SER A 17 -26.39 -7.19 5.42
CA SER A 17 -26.27 -5.74 5.59
C SER A 17 -27.60 -5.05 5.26
N ALA A 18 -27.73 -3.77 5.62
CA ALA A 18 -28.93 -3.01 5.26
C ALA A 18 -29.06 -2.88 3.73
N LEU A 19 -27.99 -2.63 3.02
CA LEU A 19 -27.92 -2.51 1.56
C LEU A 19 -26.68 -3.26 1.03
N ALA A 20 -26.81 -3.84 -0.17
CA ALA A 20 -25.70 -4.33 -0.96
C ALA A 20 -25.59 -3.52 -2.25
N ILE A 21 -24.46 -3.58 -2.94
CA ILE A 21 -24.24 -2.93 -4.24
C ILE A 21 -23.87 -3.99 -5.25
N ILE A 22 -24.70 -4.18 -6.24
CA ILE A 22 -24.44 -5.01 -7.43
C ILE A 22 -24.14 -4.05 -8.57
N ARG A 23 -22.99 -4.21 -9.22
CA ARG A 23 -22.50 -3.33 -10.28
C ARG A 23 -22.45 -4.06 -11.60
N LEU A 24 -22.92 -3.42 -12.66
CA LEU A 24 -22.83 -3.88 -14.04
C LEU A 24 -22.04 -2.85 -14.84
N SER A 25 -21.18 -3.31 -15.76
CA SER A 25 -20.48 -2.46 -16.72
C SER A 25 -20.46 -3.11 -18.10
N GLY A 26 -20.79 -2.37 -19.11
CA GLY A 26 -20.82 -2.81 -20.50
C GLY A 26 -22.13 -2.49 -21.23
N PRO A 27 -22.24 -2.87 -22.51
CA PRO A 27 -23.30 -2.41 -23.41
C PRO A 27 -24.73 -2.79 -22.97
N LEU A 28 -24.91 -3.98 -22.35
CA LEU A 28 -26.24 -4.39 -21.89
C LEU A 28 -26.77 -3.57 -20.70
N SER A 29 -25.91 -2.84 -19.98
CA SER A 29 -26.32 -2.07 -18.79
C SER A 29 -27.42 -1.04 -19.11
N ALA A 30 -27.40 -0.47 -20.31
CA ALA A 30 -28.37 0.53 -20.75
C ALA A 30 -29.75 -0.08 -21.09
N GLU A 31 -29.81 -1.34 -21.51
CA GLU A 31 -31.04 -2.04 -21.85
C GLU A 31 -31.67 -2.73 -20.64
N LEU A 32 -30.81 -3.38 -19.84
CA LEU A 32 -31.22 -4.12 -18.65
C LEU A 32 -31.96 -3.26 -17.62
N GLN A 33 -31.58 -1.95 -17.48
CA GLN A 33 -32.30 -1.07 -16.57
C GLN A 33 -33.79 -0.94 -16.91
N ILE A 34 -34.19 -0.99 -18.20
CA ILE A 34 -35.56 -0.91 -18.66
C ILE A 34 -36.29 -2.24 -18.36
N GLU A 35 -35.66 -3.33 -18.71
CA GLU A 35 -36.25 -4.68 -18.55
C GLU A 35 -36.47 -5.00 -17.06
N ILE A 36 -35.44 -4.80 -16.22
CA ILE A 36 -35.49 -5.12 -14.80
C ILE A 36 -36.51 -4.27 -14.06
N THR A 37 -36.55 -2.95 -14.36
CA THR A 37 -37.47 -2.01 -13.69
C THR A 37 -38.86 -1.97 -14.30
N ARG A 38 -39.05 -2.55 -15.51
CA ARG A 38 -40.29 -2.48 -16.31
C ARG A 38 -40.76 -1.04 -16.57
N LYS A 39 -39.86 -0.09 -16.60
CA LYS A 39 -40.14 1.29 -16.95
C LYS A 39 -40.19 1.43 -18.48
N LYS A 40 -40.94 2.41 -18.96
CA LYS A 40 -41.07 2.70 -20.39
C LYS A 40 -39.88 3.43 -20.99
N SER A 41 -39.00 4.00 -20.14
CA SER A 41 -37.81 4.77 -20.52
C SER A 41 -36.64 4.46 -19.62
N ARG A 42 -35.43 4.80 -20.07
CA ARG A 42 -34.23 4.72 -19.25
C ARG A 42 -34.36 5.57 -17.98
N LEU A 43 -33.66 5.17 -16.94
CA LEU A 43 -33.56 5.94 -15.70
C LEU A 43 -32.79 7.24 -15.95
N THR A 44 -33.10 8.26 -15.17
CA THR A 44 -32.33 9.51 -15.18
C THR A 44 -30.90 9.21 -14.69
N GLU A 45 -29.92 9.59 -15.49
CA GLU A 45 -28.52 9.36 -15.18
C GLU A 45 -28.10 10.06 -13.89
N ARG A 46 -27.23 9.40 -13.11
CA ARG A 46 -26.72 9.90 -11.83
C ARG A 46 -27.81 10.31 -10.84
N HIS A 47 -29.01 9.75 -11.00
CA HIS A 47 -30.13 9.97 -10.09
C HIS A 47 -30.60 8.66 -9.49
N ALA A 48 -30.56 8.56 -8.15
CA ALA A 48 -31.00 7.37 -7.44
C ALA A 48 -32.52 7.21 -7.55
N THR A 49 -32.96 6.11 -8.15
CA THR A 49 -34.39 5.86 -8.41
C THR A 49 -34.80 4.59 -7.71
N LEU A 50 -35.77 4.66 -6.80
CA LEU A 50 -36.36 3.49 -6.16
C LEU A 50 -37.29 2.78 -7.13
N CYS A 51 -37.00 1.49 -7.41
CA CYS A 51 -37.80 0.65 -8.29
C CYS A 51 -37.86 -0.80 -7.76
N LYS A 52 -38.87 -1.56 -8.18
CA LYS A 52 -38.86 -3.01 -7.99
C LYS A 52 -37.96 -3.67 -9.02
N TYR A 53 -37.10 -4.57 -8.55
CA TYR A 53 -36.34 -5.48 -9.41
C TYR A 53 -37.24 -6.63 -9.84
N HIS A 54 -37.43 -6.85 -11.15
CA HIS A 54 -38.18 -7.97 -11.70
C HIS A 54 -37.21 -8.91 -12.42
N ASP A 55 -37.30 -10.19 -12.09
CA ASP A 55 -36.55 -11.23 -12.79
C ASP A 55 -37.12 -11.44 -14.23
N ILE A 56 -36.43 -12.26 -15.01
CA ILE A 56 -36.81 -12.58 -16.40
C ILE A 56 -38.19 -13.19 -16.48
N LYS A 57 -38.68 -13.87 -15.42
CA LYS A 57 -40.04 -14.45 -15.31
C LYS A 57 -41.07 -13.42 -14.87
N GLY A 58 -40.62 -12.22 -14.50
CA GLY A 58 -41.46 -11.13 -14.05
C GLY A 58 -41.81 -11.12 -12.57
N LEU A 59 -41.16 -11.96 -11.77
CA LEU A 59 -41.32 -11.96 -10.33
C LEU A 59 -40.56 -10.78 -9.74
N GLY A 60 -41.21 -10.01 -8.89
CA GLY A 60 -40.53 -8.96 -8.11
C GLY A 60 -39.65 -9.56 -7.02
N LEU A 61 -38.34 -9.39 -7.10
CA LEU A 61 -37.38 -9.94 -6.15
C LEU A 61 -37.20 -9.03 -4.95
N ASP A 62 -37.06 -7.72 -5.18
CA ASP A 62 -36.83 -6.71 -4.13
C ASP A 62 -37.21 -5.31 -4.61
N SER A 63 -37.31 -4.37 -3.67
CA SER A 63 -37.39 -2.93 -3.96
C SER A 63 -35.98 -2.34 -3.74
N ALA A 64 -35.31 -1.98 -4.84
CA ALA A 64 -33.91 -1.54 -4.84
C ALA A 64 -33.78 -0.11 -5.35
N LEU A 65 -32.70 0.56 -4.94
CA LEU A 65 -32.25 1.80 -5.57
C LEU A 65 -31.42 1.45 -6.81
N PHE A 66 -31.69 2.16 -7.90
CA PHE A 66 -30.97 2.04 -9.16
C PHE A 66 -30.27 3.34 -9.49
N LEU A 67 -29.00 3.25 -9.93
CA LEU A 67 -28.21 4.36 -10.37
C LEU A 67 -27.59 4.03 -11.74
N SER A 68 -27.94 4.80 -12.75
CA SER A 68 -27.48 4.61 -14.14
C SER A 68 -26.41 5.63 -14.51
N PHE A 69 -25.42 5.20 -15.28
CA PHE A 69 -24.36 6.04 -15.84
C PHE A 69 -24.24 5.76 -17.35
N SER A 70 -24.14 6.85 -18.13
CA SER A 70 -23.82 6.74 -19.56
C SER A 70 -22.35 6.43 -19.80
N GLU A 71 -22.07 6.02 -21.01
CA GLU A 71 -20.71 5.87 -21.53
C GLU A 71 -19.92 7.19 -21.36
N GLY A 72 -18.67 7.08 -20.98
CA GLY A 72 -17.80 8.23 -20.67
C GLY A 72 -18.03 8.85 -19.28
N ALA A 73 -19.21 8.67 -18.66
CA ALA A 73 -19.58 9.32 -17.39
C ALA A 73 -19.52 8.38 -16.17
N SER A 74 -19.11 7.13 -16.36
CA SER A 74 -19.01 6.09 -15.34
C SER A 74 -17.58 5.91 -14.83
N PHE A 75 -17.42 5.04 -13.82
CA PHE A 75 -16.11 4.63 -13.31
C PHE A 75 -15.26 3.91 -14.36
N THR A 76 -15.86 2.97 -15.10
CA THR A 76 -15.15 2.20 -16.13
C THR A 76 -15.03 2.92 -17.47
N GLY A 77 -15.75 4.04 -17.67
CA GLY A 77 -15.91 4.68 -18.97
C GLY A 77 -16.98 4.05 -19.86
N GLU A 78 -17.49 2.85 -19.54
CA GLU A 78 -18.58 2.17 -20.24
C GLU A 78 -19.94 2.58 -19.66
N ALA A 79 -21.04 2.21 -20.32
CA ALA A 79 -22.36 2.30 -19.69
C ALA A 79 -22.41 1.43 -18.43
N MET A 80 -22.88 1.97 -17.30
CA MET A 80 -22.94 1.27 -16.02
C MET A 80 -24.29 1.37 -15.36
N LEU A 81 -24.65 0.32 -14.62
CA LEU A 81 -25.80 0.29 -13.74
C LEU A 81 -25.39 -0.22 -12.36
N GLU A 82 -25.73 0.52 -11.33
CA GLU A 82 -25.61 0.07 -9.95
C GLU A 82 -27.00 -0.21 -9.39
N ILE A 83 -27.14 -1.37 -8.79
CA ILE A 83 -28.38 -1.86 -8.17
C ILE A 83 -28.09 -2.05 -6.69
N MET A 84 -28.88 -1.37 -5.85
CA MET A 84 -28.70 -1.39 -4.40
C MET A 84 -29.91 -2.06 -3.74
N PRO A 85 -29.98 -3.42 -3.72
CA PRO A 85 -31.01 -4.17 -3.00
C PRO A 85 -30.73 -4.23 -1.50
N HIS A 86 -31.67 -4.79 -0.74
CA HIS A 86 -31.37 -5.18 0.64
C HIS A 86 -30.23 -6.20 0.67
N GLY A 87 -29.34 -6.06 1.66
CA GLY A 87 -28.14 -6.89 1.80
C GLY A 87 -28.43 -8.29 2.35
N ASN A 88 -29.40 -8.98 1.74
CA ASN A 88 -29.72 -10.37 2.03
C ASN A 88 -29.01 -11.29 1.02
N PRO A 89 -28.18 -12.26 1.46
CA PRO A 89 -27.43 -13.13 0.55
C PRO A 89 -28.28 -13.86 -0.48
N LEU A 90 -29.50 -14.25 -0.12
CA LEU A 90 -30.41 -14.94 -1.04
C LEU A 90 -30.95 -13.99 -2.12
N ILE A 91 -31.27 -12.74 -1.77
CA ILE A 91 -31.71 -11.71 -2.73
C ILE A 91 -30.57 -11.42 -3.71
N ILE A 92 -29.35 -11.19 -3.19
CA ILE A 92 -28.16 -10.92 -3.98
C ILE A 92 -27.91 -12.07 -4.97
N HIS A 93 -27.94 -13.32 -4.48
CA HIS A 93 -27.73 -14.50 -5.32
C HIS A 93 -28.75 -14.58 -6.46
N LYS A 94 -30.06 -14.41 -6.17
CA LYS A 94 -31.12 -14.42 -7.19
C LYS A 94 -30.96 -13.31 -8.23
N ILE A 95 -30.54 -12.11 -7.81
CA ILE A 95 -30.29 -10.99 -8.73
C ILE A 95 -29.10 -11.32 -9.64
N LEU A 96 -28.01 -11.85 -9.08
CA LEU A 96 -26.83 -12.24 -9.88
C LEU A 96 -27.17 -13.37 -10.86
N GLU A 97 -27.89 -14.40 -10.44
CA GLU A 97 -28.38 -15.49 -11.36
C GLU A 97 -29.25 -14.94 -12.48
N ASP A 98 -30.18 -14.02 -12.19
CA ASP A 98 -31.03 -13.41 -13.19
C ASP A 98 -30.18 -12.59 -14.20
N LEU A 99 -29.24 -11.79 -13.73
CA LEU A 99 -28.37 -10.99 -14.60
C LEU A 99 -27.47 -11.87 -15.49
N LEU A 100 -26.94 -12.98 -14.95
CA LEU A 100 -26.22 -13.97 -15.75
C LEU A 100 -27.10 -14.61 -16.82
N SER A 101 -28.38 -14.94 -16.49
CA SER A 101 -29.33 -15.48 -17.44
C SER A 101 -29.70 -14.50 -18.57
N ARG A 102 -29.50 -13.19 -18.34
CA ARG A 102 -29.70 -12.11 -19.33
C ARG A 102 -28.44 -11.82 -20.17
N GLY A 103 -27.39 -12.64 -20.03
CA GLY A 103 -26.17 -12.54 -20.84
C GLY A 103 -25.05 -11.73 -20.22
N CYS A 104 -25.16 -11.29 -18.96
CA CYS A 104 -24.00 -10.75 -18.22
C CYS A 104 -23.01 -11.87 -17.88
N LYS A 105 -21.75 -11.51 -17.65
CA LYS A 105 -20.71 -12.41 -17.15
C LYS A 105 -20.28 -11.97 -15.76
N MET A 106 -19.90 -12.93 -14.90
CA MET A 106 -19.28 -12.58 -13.63
C MET A 106 -17.96 -11.86 -13.90
N ALA A 107 -17.75 -10.74 -13.21
CA ALA A 107 -16.50 -10.00 -13.28
C ALA A 107 -15.36 -10.77 -12.61
N GLU A 108 -14.18 -10.70 -13.21
CA GLU A 108 -12.94 -11.16 -12.60
C GLU A 108 -12.45 -10.17 -11.52
N PRO A 109 -11.53 -10.59 -10.63
CA PRO A 109 -10.90 -9.67 -9.68
C PRO A 109 -10.29 -8.46 -10.40
N GLY A 110 -10.62 -7.24 -9.93
CA GLY A 110 -10.11 -5.99 -10.49
C GLY A 110 -10.62 -5.62 -11.89
N GLU A 111 -11.57 -6.33 -12.47
CA GLU A 111 -11.99 -6.15 -13.88
C GLU A 111 -12.59 -4.76 -14.13
N PHE A 112 -13.35 -4.19 -13.20
CA PHE A 112 -13.90 -2.83 -13.38
C PHE A 112 -12.77 -1.79 -13.41
N THR A 113 -11.77 -1.91 -12.54
CA THR A 113 -10.62 -1.00 -12.51
C THR A 113 -9.74 -1.19 -13.76
N ARG A 114 -9.56 -2.44 -14.22
CA ARG A 114 -8.88 -2.74 -15.49
C ARG A 114 -9.55 -2.06 -16.67
N ARG A 115 -10.88 -2.13 -16.77
CA ARG A 115 -11.65 -1.44 -17.83
C ARG A 115 -11.51 0.08 -17.71
N ALA A 116 -11.55 0.61 -16.50
CA ALA A 116 -11.31 2.04 -16.27
C ALA A 116 -9.93 2.48 -16.79
N PHE A 117 -8.88 1.72 -16.52
CA PHE A 117 -7.53 1.94 -17.03
C PHE A 117 -7.49 1.84 -18.56
N LEU A 118 -8.02 0.77 -19.17
CA LEU A 118 -8.03 0.56 -20.62
C LEU A 118 -8.82 1.65 -21.36
N ASN A 119 -9.86 2.20 -20.74
CA ASN A 119 -10.67 3.29 -21.27
C ASN A 119 -10.10 4.70 -20.94
N GLY A 120 -8.87 4.78 -20.42
CA GLY A 120 -8.19 6.04 -20.13
C GLY A 120 -8.83 6.89 -19.03
N LYS A 121 -9.62 6.28 -18.11
CA LYS A 121 -10.22 6.99 -16.97
C LYS A 121 -9.22 7.24 -15.86
N MET A 122 -8.18 6.45 -15.81
CA MET A 122 -7.07 6.53 -14.86
C MET A 122 -5.81 5.89 -15.45
N ASP A 123 -4.65 6.29 -14.97
CA ASP A 123 -3.39 5.60 -15.25
C ASP A 123 -3.20 4.37 -14.36
N LEU A 124 -2.14 3.57 -14.63
CA LEU A 124 -1.91 2.33 -13.89
C LEU A 124 -1.54 2.58 -12.42
N SER A 125 -0.83 3.66 -12.11
CA SER A 125 -0.50 4.02 -10.73
C SER A 125 -1.74 4.40 -9.94
N GLN A 126 -2.70 5.08 -10.56
CA GLN A 126 -4.01 5.38 -9.98
C GLN A 126 -4.85 4.11 -9.80
N ALA A 127 -4.79 3.16 -10.75
CA ALA A 127 -5.46 1.88 -10.61
C ALA A 127 -4.92 1.10 -9.40
N GLU A 128 -3.59 1.01 -9.23
CA GLU A 128 -2.97 0.41 -8.04
C GLU A 128 -3.41 1.11 -6.76
N ALA A 129 -3.48 2.44 -6.77
CA ALA A 129 -3.90 3.23 -5.62
C ALA A 129 -5.36 2.97 -5.17
N VAL A 130 -6.24 2.49 -6.08
CA VAL A 130 -7.60 2.04 -5.70
C VAL A 130 -7.53 0.86 -4.73
N ALA A 131 -6.63 -0.10 -4.99
CA ALA A 131 -6.44 -1.24 -4.09
C ALA A 131 -5.79 -0.80 -2.76
N ASP A 132 -4.77 0.05 -2.83
CA ASP A 132 -4.06 0.57 -1.67
C ASP A 132 -4.99 1.36 -0.75
N LEU A 133 -5.90 2.17 -1.31
CA LEU A 133 -6.90 2.93 -0.55
C LEU A 133 -7.85 2.00 0.23
N ILE A 134 -8.25 0.86 -0.36
CA ILE A 134 -9.14 -0.10 0.28
C ILE A 134 -8.41 -0.89 1.38
N HIS A 135 -7.15 -1.21 1.13
CA HIS A 135 -6.33 -1.97 2.06
C HIS A 135 -5.60 -1.11 3.10
N ALA A 136 -5.66 0.22 2.98
CA ALA A 136 -5.04 1.13 3.92
C ALA A 136 -5.49 0.84 5.36
N ARG A 137 -4.52 0.72 6.27
CA ARG A 137 -4.74 0.37 7.68
C ARG A 137 -4.21 1.43 8.65
N SER A 138 -3.64 2.54 8.12
CA SER A 138 -3.17 3.68 8.91
C SER A 138 -3.56 4.98 8.24
N ASN A 139 -3.60 6.08 9.00
CA ASN A 139 -3.86 7.40 8.43
C ASN A 139 -2.79 7.80 7.40
N TYR A 140 -1.54 7.43 7.65
CA TYR A 140 -0.45 7.70 6.72
C TYR A 140 -0.64 6.94 5.40
N SER A 141 -0.92 5.61 5.44
CA SER A 141 -1.17 4.83 4.22
C SER A 141 -2.40 5.31 3.45
N LEU A 142 -3.45 5.73 4.15
CA LEU A 142 -4.65 6.31 3.55
C LEU A 142 -4.33 7.61 2.79
N GLU A 143 -3.56 8.52 3.39
CA GLU A 143 -3.15 9.78 2.75
C GLU A 143 -2.25 9.56 1.54
N VAL A 144 -1.29 8.63 1.62
CA VAL A 144 -0.43 8.27 0.48
C VAL A 144 -1.26 7.69 -0.66
N ALA A 145 -2.13 6.69 -0.39
CA ALA A 145 -3.00 6.09 -1.39
C ALA A 145 -3.95 7.11 -2.04
N ARG A 146 -4.51 8.04 -1.24
CA ARG A 146 -5.35 9.14 -1.74
C ARG A 146 -4.62 10.03 -2.73
N LYS A 147 -3.36 10.35 -2.47
CA LYS A 147 -2.54 11.16 -3.36
C LYS A 147 -2.18 10.44 -4.65
N GLN A 148 -1.81 9.17 -4.54
CA GLN A 148 -1.54 8.34 -5.71
C GLN A 148 -2.80 8.23 -6.58
N LEU A 149 -3.98 8.04 -5.98
CA LEU A 149 -5.25 8.04 -6.70
C LEU A 149 -5.53 9.39 -7.39
N ASN A 150 -5.08 10.51 -6.82
CA ASN A 150 -5.15 11.83 -7.44
C ASN A 150 -4.06 12.09 -8.50
N GLY A 151 -3.26 11.08 -8.87
CA GLY A 151 -2.29 11.15 -9.96
C GLY A 151 -0.92 11.70 -9.59
N SER A 152 -0.53 11.72 -8.31
CA SER A 152 0.77 12.29 -7.89
C SER A 152 1.97 11.61 -8.56
N ILE A 153 1.94 10.28 -8.76
CA ILE A 153 2.99 9.54 -9.47
C ILE A 153 2.99 9.92 -10.95
N GLY A 154 1.83 9.94 -11.59
CA GLY A 154 1.70 10.32 -13.00
C GLY A 154 2.24 11.72 -13.28
N HIS A 155 1.89 12.72 -12.46
CA HIS A 155 2.42 14.08 -12.57
C HIS A 155 3.93 14.12 -12.39
N LYS A 156 4.48 13.33 -11.45
CA LYS A 156 5.92 13.26 -11.24
C LYS A 156 6.65 12.63 -12.42
N MET A 157 6.12 11.54 -12.97
CA MET A 157 6.69 10.88 -14.17
C MET A 157 6.64 11.82 -15.38
N SER A 158 5.54 12.57 -15.55
CA SER A 158 5.44 13.58 -16.61
C SER A 158 6.52 14.66 -16.46
N ALA A 159 6.69 15.21 -15.27
CA ALA A 159 7.69 16.23 -15.02
C ALA A 159 9.12 15.74 -15.30
N LEU A 160 9.48 14.51 -14.87
CA LEU A 160 10.77 13.90 -15.18
C LEU A 160 10.94 13.65 -16.69
N THR A 161 9.87 13.25 -17.38
CA THR A 161 9.88 13.06 -18.83
C THR A 161 10.10 14.39 -19.55
N ASP A 162 9.43 15.46 -19.16
CA ASP A 162 9.57 16.79 -19.76
C ASP A 162 11.01 17.30 -19.59
N GLN A 163 11.60 17.18 -18.39
CA GLN A 163 13.00 17.53 -18.14
C GLN A 163 13.96 16.70 -19.04
N LEU A 164 13.71 15.40 -19.16
CA LEU A 164 14.56 14.53 -19.97
C LEU A 164 14.42 14.82 -21.46
N LEU A 165 13.24 15.23 -21.94
CA LEU A 165 13.02 15.67 -23.32
C LEU A 165 13.76 16.98 -23.62
N GLU A 166 13.83 17.91 -22.68
CA GLU A 166 14.64 19.12 -22.82
C GLU A 166 16.13 18.77 -22.99
N ILE A 167 16.66 17.92 -22.10
CA ILE A 167 18.06 17.42 -22.19
C ILE A 167 18.30 16.70 -23.53
N LEU A 168 17.37 15.84 -23.94
CA LEU A 168 17.49 15.10 -25.21
C LEU A 168 17.53 16.05 -26.41
N SER A 169 16.66 17.07 -26.43
CA SER A 169 16.61 18.06 -27.50
C SER A 169 17.91 18.85 -27.62
N GLU A 170 18.54 19.20 -26.51
CA GLU A 170 19.85 19.87 -26.53
C GLU A 170 20.94 18.93 -27.07
N ILE A 171 20.94 17.65 -26.65
CA ILE A 171 21.93 16.68 -27.13
C ILE A 171 21.74 16.40 -28.62
N GLU A 172 20.50 16.28 -29.14
CA GLU A 172 20.21 16.10 -30.54
C GLU A 172 20.70 17.31 -31.38
N ALA A 173 20.60 18.55 -30.85
CA ALA A 173 21.16 19.73 -31.49
C ALA A 173 22.68 19.65 -31.64
N TYR A 174 23.42 19.14 -30.65
CA TYR A 174 24.85 18.89 -30.77
C TYR A 174 25.22 17.80 -31.80
N ILE A 175 24.34 16.80 -31.98
CA ILE A 175 24.53 15.72 -32.95
C ILE A 175 24.29 16.27 -34.36
N ASP A 176 23.26 17.09 -34.57
CA ASP A 176 22.83 17.59 -35.87
C ASP A 176 23.73 18.74 -36.40
N PHE A 177 24.30 19.53 -35.48
CA PHE A 177 25.12 20.71 -35.81
C PHE A 177 26.54 20.63 -35.22
N PRO A 178 27.35 19.62 -35.56
CA PRO A 178 28.69 19.42 -34.97
C PRO A 178 29.72 20.48 -35.31
N GLU A 179 29.46 21.30 -36.37
CA GLU A 179 30.36 22.38 -36.83
C GLU A 179 30.06 23.74 -36.17
N GLU A 180 28.95 23.87 -35.43
CA GLU A 180 28.63 25.06 -34.64
C GLU A 180 29.35 24.98 -33.28
N ASP A 181 30.17 25.99 -32.96
CA ASP A 181 30.77 26.17 -31.62
C ASP A 181 29.66 26.45 -30.56
N LEU A 182 28.78 25.46 -30.34
CA LEU A 182 27.82 25.53 -29.25
C LEU A 182 28.60 25.47 -27.92
N PRO A 183 28.49 26.49 -27.06
CA PRO A 183 29.27 26.52 -25.81
C PRO A 183 28.83 25.39 -24.88
N LEU A 184 29.67 24.38 -24.74
CA LEU A 184 29.55 23.36 -23.70
C LEU A 184 29.85 24.01 -22.34
N ASP A 185 28.89 24.70 -21.76
CA ASP A 185 29.01 25.13 -20.37
C ASP A 185 28.78 23.91 -19.44
N ARG A 186 29.87 23.35 -18.92
CA ARG A 186 29.83 22.18 -18.01
C ARG A 186 29.16 22.48 -16.67
N SER A 187 28.99 23.74 -16.32
CA SER A 187 28.33 24.18 -15.08
C SER A 187 26.82 24.40 -15.27
N HIS A 188 26.38 24.67 -16.50
CA HIS A 188 24.99 24.86 -16.88
C HIS A 188 24.83 24.24 -18.29
N GLY A 189 24.10 23.11 -18.40
CA GLY A 189 23.93 22.44 -19.68
C GLY A 189 23.52 20.96 -19.48
N PRO A 190 23.32 20.22 -20.56
CA PRO A 190 22.71 18.89 -20.55
C PRO A 190 23.37 17.89 -19.58
N VAL A 191 24.68 18.04 -19.34
CA VAL A 191 25.40 17.16 -18.37
C VAL A 191 25.04 17.49 -16.92
N ALA A 192 24.93 18.78 -16.57
CA ALA A 192 24.55 19.19 -15.21
C ALA A 192 23.08 18.84 -14.93
N ASP A 193 22.20 19.08 -15.89
CA ASP A 193 20.77 18.80 -15.80
C ASP A 193 20.52 17.29 -15.71
N LEU A 194 21.27 16.48 -16.48
CA LEU A 194 21.21 15.02 -16.40
C LEU A 194 21.67 14.50 -15.02
N LYS A 195 22.72 15.09 -14.43
CA LYS A 195 23.17 14.74 -13.07
C LYS A 195 22.10 15.05 -12.02
N ALA A 196 21.48 16.22 -12.11
CA ALA A 196 20.39 16.60 -11.22
C ALA A 196 19.19 15.66 -11.35
N LEU A 197 18.83 15.27 -12.58
CA LEU A 197 17.75 14.30 -12.84
C LEU A 197 18.08 12.92 -12.25
N ILE A 198 19.31 12.44 -12.38
CA ILE A 198 19.78 11.18 -11.78
C ILE A 198 19.64 11.19 -10.26
N GLU A 199 20.03 12.30 -9.60
CA GLU A 199 19.87 12.45 -8.15
C GLU A 199 18.38 12.41 -7.75
N GLU A 200 17.53 13.09 -8.50
CA GLU A 200 16.09 13.12 -8.25
C GLU A 200 15.44 11.73 -8.41
N VAL A 201 15.77 11.01 -9.48
CA VAL A 201 15.29 9.63 -9.70
C VAL A 201 15.82 8.68 -8.62
N SER A 202 17.07 8.83 -8.22
CA SER A 202 17.67 8.02 -7.15
C SER A 202 16.95 8.24 -5.81
N SER A 203 16.66 9.49 -5.46
CA SER A 203 15.91 9.82 -4.25
C SER A 203 14.48 9.24 -4.27
N LEU A 204 13.83 9.25 -5.43
CA LEU A 204 12.51 8.60 -5.58
C LEU A 204 12.58 7.09 -5.37
N ILE A 205 13.60 6.42 -5.91
CA ILE A 205 13.79 4.97 -5.74
C ILE A 205 13.94 4.61 -4.26
N GLU A 206 14.63 5.43 -3.47
CA GLU A 206 14.80 5.22 -2.03
C GLU A 206 13.46 5.20 -1.27
N THR A 207 12.42 5.86 -1.78
CA THR A 207 11.10 5.85 -1.14
C THR A 207 10.45 4.47 -1.09
N ASN A 208 10.92 3.52 -1.90
CA ASN A 208 10.41 2.15 -1.90
C ASN A 208 10.61 1.44 -0.55
N GLN A 209 11.61 1.82 0.23
CA GLN A 209 11.82 1.25 1.57
C GLN A 209 10.61 1.42 2.49
N TYR A 210 9.76 2.42 2.22
CA TYR A 210 8.54 2.68 3.00
C TYR A 210 7.33 1.89 2.50
N SER A 211 7.40 1.23 1.35
CA SER A 211 6.26 0.52 0.74
C SER A 211 5.74 -0.61 1.63
N SER A 212 6.63 -1.43 2.20
CA SER A 212 6.26 -2.52 3.12
C SER A 212 5.62 -1.98 4.40
N LEU A 213 6.12 -0.86 4.92
CA LEU A 213 5.57 -0.22 6.12
C LEU A 213 4.12 0.25 5.91
N LEU A 214 3.79 0.69 4.68
CA LEU A 214 2.43 1.13 4.33
C LEU A 214 1.43 -0.02 4.28
N HIS A 215 1.84 -1.18 3.76
CA HIS A 215 0.98 -2.34 3.55
C HIS A 215 0.92 -3.25 4.78
N ASP A 216 2.09 -3.65 5.29
CA ASP A 216 2.21 -4.64 6.36
C ASP A 216 2.10 -4.00 7.75
N GLY A 217 2.46 -2.74 7.87
CA GLY A 217 2.64 -2.03 9.13
C GLY A 217 4.06 -2.18 9.68
N ILE A 218 4.33 -1.50 10.79
CA ILE A 218 5.64 -1.46 11.45
C ILE A 218 5.79 -2.71 12.30
N LYS A 219 6.72 -3.58 11.96
CA LYS A 219 7.00 -4.80 12.72
C LYS A 219 7.81 -4.49 13.97
N THR A 220 7.22 -4.68 15.13
CA THR A 220 7.86 -4.41 16.42
C THR A 220 7.96 -5.68 17.25
N LEU A 221 9.19 -6.08 17.55
CA LEU A 221 9.48 -7.26 18.36
C LEU A 221 9.58 -6.90 19.85
N ILE A 222 8.86 -7.63 20.70
CA ILE A 222 8.96 -7.48 22.16
C ILE A 222 10.00 -8.45 22.70
N ILE A 223 11.04 -7.92 23.35
CA ILE A 223 12.13 -8.68 23.99
C ILE A 223 12.15 -8.39 25.48
N GLY A 224 12.49 -9.38 26.30
CA GLY A 224 12.62 -9.22 27.75
C GLY A 224 12.64 -10.57 28.48
N ALA A 225 13.06 -10.55 29.74
CA ALA A 225 13.10 -11.73 30.60
C ALA A 225 11.71 -12.41 30.75
N PRO A 226 11.65 -13.69 31.09
CA PRO A 226 10.41 -14.31 31.56
C PRO A 226 9.82 -13.48 32.71
N ASN A 227 8.50 -13.36 32.75
CA ASN A 227 7.75 -12.60 33.78
C ASN A 227 8.06 -11.08 33.89
N ALA A 228 8.80 -10.49 32.95
CA ALA A 228 8.99 -9.03 32.90
C ALA A 228 7.71 -8.26 32.58
N GLY A 229 6.66 -8.93 32.05
CA GLY A 229 5.38 -8.33 31.75
C GLY A 229 5.05 -8.21 30.26
N LYS A 230 5.71 -8.98 29.38
CA LYS A 230 5.50 -8.95 27.92
C LYS A 230 4.02 -9.14 27.54
N SER A 231 3.42 -10.25 27.94
CA SER A 231 2.00 -10.54 27.65
C SER A 231 1.04 -9.53 28.30
N SER A 232 1.39 -9.02 29.49
CA SER A 232 0.62 -7.98 30.17
C SER A 232 0.65 -6.66 29.39
N LEU A 233 1.82 -6.31 28.81
CA LEU A 233 1.97 -5.15 27.94
C LEU A 233 1.10 -5.28 26.69
N ILE A 234 1.19 -6.41 26.00
CA ILE A 234 0.37 -6.68 24.80
C ILE A 234 -1.11 -6.53 25.12
N ASN A 235 -1.58 -7.17 26.21
CA ASN A 235 -2.97 -7.08 26.63
C ASN A 235 -3.41 -5.65 26.98
N ALA A 236 -2.53 -4.86 27.61
CA ALA A 236 -2.81 -3.47 27.94
C ALA A 236 -2.86 -2.57 26.68
N LEU A 237 -2.04 -2.86 25.68
CA LEU A 237 -2.02 -2.15 24.40
C LEU A 237 -3.22 -2.52 23.53
N VAL A 238 -3.55 -3.80 23.41
CA VAL A 238 -4.67 -4.31 22.61
C VAL A 238 -6.01 -3.99 23.27
N GLY A 239 -6.12 -4.09 24.61
CA GLY A 239 -7.36 -3.85 25.35
C GLY A 239 -7.78 -2.38 25.45
N SER A 240 -6.90 -1.41 25.19
CA SER A 240 -7.18 0.03 25.25
C SER A 240 -7.72 0.62 23.94
N GLN A 241 -7.59 -0.09 22.85
CA GLN A 241 -8.17 0.26 21.54
C GLN A 241 -8.89 -0.97 21.01
N ARG A 242 -10.06 -0.80 20.38
CA ARG A 242 -10.73 -1.89 19.68
C ARG A 242 -9.73 -2.43 18.63
N ALA A 243 -9.05 -3.53 18.97
CA ALA A 243 -8.27 -4.27 18.01
C ALA A 243 -9.23 -4.62 16.87
N ILE A 244 -8.95 -4.12 15.68
CA ILE A 244 -9.59 -4.65 14.48
C ILE A 244 -8.92 -6.01 14.30
N VAL A 245 -9.47 -7.03 14.95
CA VAL A 245 -9.12 -8.43 14.70
C VAL A 245 -9.61 -8.68 13.27
N SER A 246 -8.71 -8.82 12.34
CA SER A 246 -9.04 -9.22 10.98
C SER A 246 -9.39 -10.71 11.04
N ASP A 247 -10.67 -11.03 11.10
CA ASP A 247 -11.19 -12.34 10.76
C ASP A 247 -11.08 -12.53 9.24
N VAL A 248 -9.88 -12.79 8.75
CA VAL A 248 -9.71 -13.36 7.41
C VAL A 248 -9.78 -14.87 7.58
N PRO A 249 -10.83 -15.57 7.13
CA PRO A 249 -10.90 -17.02 7.19
C PRO A 249 -9.82 -17.60 6.28
N GLY A 250 -8.83 -18.30 6.83
CA GLY A 250 -7.84 -19.04 6.05
C GLY A 250 -6.42 -19.10 6.63
N THR A 251 -6.07 -18.32 7.67
CA THR A 251 -4.70 -18.27 8.23
C THR A 251 -4.58 -18.90 9.62
N THR A 252 -5.31 -19.97 9.90
CA THR A 252 -5.33 -20.63 11.21
C THR A 252 -4.20 -21.65 11.35
N ARG A 253 -2.92 -21.25 11.28
CA ARG A 253 -1.82 -22.09 11.79
C ARG A 253 -0.53 -21.40 12.18
N ASP A 254 -0.33 -20.09 11.89
CA ASP A 254 0.91 -19.40 12.23
C ASP A 254 0.61 -18.10 12.98
N PHE A 255 1.06 -18.02 14.23
CA PHE A 255 1.20 -16.85 15.12
C PHE A 255 0.03 -15.84 15.13
N ILE A 256 -0.53 -15.59 16.31
CA ILE A 256 -1.47 -14.49 16.56
C ILE A 256 -0.65 -13.19 16.51
N ALA A 257 -0.51 -12.60 15.34
CA ALA A 257 0.02 -11.25 15.22
C ALA A 257 -1.02 -10.28 15.79
N SER A 258 -0.63 -9.56 16.83
CA SER A 258 -1.48 -8.53 17.43
C SER A 258 -1.15 -7.19 16.77
N TYR A 259 -2.16 -6.54 16.20
CA TYR A 259 -2.01 -5.20 15.62
C TYR A 259 -2.53 -4.14 16.57
N ILE A 260 -1.78 -3.07 16.71
CA ILE A 260 -2.22 -1.87 17.42
C ILE A 260 -2.13 -0.65 16.50
N MET A 261 -2.99 0.34 16.76
CA MET A 261 -2.94 1.64 16.09
C MET A 261 -2.31 2.65 17.05
N LEU A 262 -1.21 3.25 16.65
CA LEU A 262 -0.61 4.40 17.29
C LEU A 262 -0.90 5.61 16.40
N GLU A 263 -1.95 6.36 16.70
CA GLU A 263 -2.43 7.51 15.92
C GLU A 263 -2.33 7.32 14.39
N SER A 264 -1.13 7.57 13.83
CA SER A 264 -0.87 7.53 12.38
C SER A 264 -0.33 6.20 11.89
N HIS A 265 0.19 5.33 12.78
CA HIS A 265 0.90 4.11 12.41
C HIS A 265 0.17 2.84 12.84
N ARG A 266 0.15 1.87 11.94
CA ARG A 266 -0.21 0.50 12.28
C ARG A 266 1.05 -0.22 12.70
N VAL A 267 1.03 -0.81 13.90
CA VAL A 267 2.15 -1.57 14.44
C VAL A 267 1.75 -3.03 14.59
N GLU A 268 2.50 -3.92 13.98
CA GLU A 268 2.41 -5.36 14.16
C GLU A 268 3.32 -5.76 15.33
N ILE A 269 2.72 -6.28 16.40
CA ILE A 269 3.48 -6.79 17.54
C ILE A 269 3.83 -8.25 17.31
N ILE A 270 5.11 -8.53 17.24
CA ILE A 270 5.66 -9.88 17.20
C ILE A 270 5.97 -10.29 18.64
N ASP A 271 5.20 -11.26 19.17
CA ASP A 271 5.38 -11.74 20.56
C ASP A 271 6.37 -12.92 20.60
N THR A 272 7.41 -12.76 21.41
CA THR A 272 8.34 -13.85 21.73
C THR A 272 7.83 -14.76 22.87
N ALA A 273 6.73 -14.41 23.56
CA ALA A 273 6.22 -15.15 24.71
C ALA A 273 5.55 -16.50 24.37
N GLY A 274 5.17 -16.74 23.10
CA GLY A 274 4.69 -18.03 22.62
C GLY A 274 5.76 -19.13 22.60
N LEU A 275 7.01 -18.78 22.92
CA LEU A 275 8.13 -19.68 23.06
C LEU A 275 8.28 -20.12 24.52
N HIS A 276 7.44 -21.04 24.98
CA HIS A 276 7.65 -21.70 26.26
C HIS A 276 8.91 -22.56 26.16
N LEU A 277 9.99 -22.04 26.73
CA LEU A 277 11.24 -22.76 26.91
C LEU A 277 11.05 -23.76 28.05
N THR A 278 10.96 -25.04 27.73
CA THR A 278 11.19 -26.13 28.69
C THR A 278 12.67 -26.46 28.71
N GLU A 279 13.18 -26.76 29.88
CA GLU A 279 14.61 -26.90 30.20
C GLU A 279 15.35 -27.90 29.29
N ASP A 280 16.63 -27.62 29.01
CA ASP A 280 17.75 -28.42 28.55
C ASP A 280 18.09 -28.61 27.03
N SER A 281 17.25 -28.34 26.05
CA SER A 281 17.73 -28.40 24.64
C SER A 281 17.17 -27.29 23.76
N ILE A 282 16.38 -26.40 24.32
CA ILE A 282 15.47 -25.45 23.62
C ILE A 282 16.01 -24.04 23.69
N GLU A 283 16.99 -23.77 24.57
CA GLU A 283 17.55 -22.42 24.73
C GLU A 283 18.20 -21.93 23.43
N GLN A 284 18.94 -22.81 22.75
CA GLN A 284 19.60 -22.47 21.49
C GLN A 284 18.61 -22.31 20.32
N GLN A 285 17.53 -23.12 20.30
CA GLN A 285 16.47 -22.99 19.30
C GLN A 285 15.64 -21.72 19.53
N GLY A 286 15.38 -21.36 20.78
CA GLY A 286 14.70 -20.13 21.14
C GLY A 286 15.50 -18.87 20.78
N ILE A 287 16.82 -18.89 20.98
CA ILE A 287 17.71 -17.80 20.56
C ILE A 287 17.73 -17.67 19.04
N ASN A 288 17.88 -18.76 18.30
CA ASN A 288 17.90 -18.74 16.83
C ASN A 288 16.59 -18.22 16.27
N LYS A 289 15.44 -18.64 16.80
CA LYS A 289 14.14 -18.15 16.38
C LYS A 289 13.91 -16.67 16.72
N THR A 290 14.38 -16.23 17.89
CA THR A 290 14.35 -14.80 18.24
C THR A 290 15.24 -13.99 17.30
N LEU A 291 16.38 -14.51 16.88
CA LEU A 291 17.26 -13.86 15.90
C LEU A 291 16.63 -13.80 14.51
N GLU A 292 15.97 -14.87 14.06
CA GLU A 292 15.21 -14.86 12.79
C GLU A 292 14.10 -13.81 12.81
N GLN A 293 13.34 -13.73 13.90
CA GLN A 293 12.30 -12.71 14.07
C GLN A 293 12.89 -11.30 14.17
N ALA A 294 14.01 -11.15 14.84
CA ALA A 294 14.71 -9.87 14.99
C ALA A 294 15.24 -9.33 13.65
N GLN A 295 15.61 -10.21 12.71
CA GLN A 295 15.99 -9.82 11.34
C GLN A 295 14.83 -9.26 10.53
N SER A 296 13.60 -9.65 10.87
CA SER A 296 12.38 -9.18 10.19
C SER A 296 11.69 -8.02 10.90
N ALA A 297 12.16 -7.63 12.10
CA ALA A 297 11.58 -6.55 12.89
C ALA A 297 12.22 -5.20 12.54
N ASP A 298 11.38 -4.18 12.45
CA ASP A 298 11.81 -2.80 12.22
C ASP A 298 12.24 -2.13 13.53
N PHE A 299 11.53 -2.43 14.63
CA PHE A 299 11.75 -1.85 15.95
C PHE A 299 11.68 -2.89 17.07
N PHE A 300 12.22 -2.52 18.23
CA PHE A 300 12.29 -3.37 19.42
C PHE A 300 11.71 -2.66 20.65
N LEU A 301 10.84 -3.38 21.38
CA LEU A 301 10.42 -3.00 22.72
C LEU A 301 11.13 -3.91 23.71
N PHE A 302 12.12 -3.39 24.40
CA PHE A 302 12.84 -4.13 25.42
C PHE A 302 12.23 -3.90 26.80
N ILE A 303 11.54 -4.91 27.36
CA ILE A 303 10.87 -4.80 28.67
C ILE A 303 11.73 -5.35 29.80
N MET A 304 11.95 -4.52 30.80
CA MET A 304 12.68 -4.85 32.05
C MET A 304 11.74 -4.85 33.25
N ASP A 305 12.02 -5.72 34.20
CA ASP A 305 11.39 -5.69 35.54
C ASP A 305 12.24 -4.83 36.47
N SER A 306 11.73 -3.67 36.89
CA SER A 306 12.46 -2.72 37.72
C SER A 306 12.85 -3.30 39.10
N SER A 307 12.18 -4.35 39.56
CA SER A 307 12.48 -5.04 40.82
C SER A 307 13.63 -6.06 40.70
N GLN A 308 14.05 -6.42 39.46
CA GLN A 308 15.06 -7.45 39.21
C GLN A 308 16.33 -6.85 38.57
N PRO A 309 17.50 -7.51 38.68
CA PRO A 309 18.63 -7.16 37.88
C PRO A 309 18.32 -7.25 36.39
N PRO A 310 18.92 -6.35 35.55
CA PRO A 310 18.70 -6.43 34.12
C PRO A 310 19.14 -7.81 33.56
N PRO A 311 18.38 -8.37 32.59
CA PRO A 311 18.72 -9.68 32.01
C PRO A 311 20.00 -9.56 31.18
N VAL A 312 20.84 -10.60 31.25
CA VAL A 312 21.99 -10.74 30.34
C VAL A 312 21.47 -11.32 29.03
N LEU A 313 21.57 -10.52 27.96
CA LEU A 313 21.19 -10.95 26.61
C LEU A 313 22.37 -11.63 25.91
N PRO A 314 22.09 -12.62 25.02
CA PRO A 314 23.08 -13.11 24.08
C PRO A 314 23.69 -11.99 23.25
N ALA A 315 25.02 -12.04 23.02
CA ALA A 315 25.73 -10.98 22.29
C ALA A 315 25.13 -10.69 20.90
N ALA A 316 24.57 -11.70 20.24
CA ALA A 316 23.91 -11.54 18.96
C ALA A 316 22.62 -10.70 19.03
N ILE A 317 21.88 -10.79 20.14
CA ILE A 317 20.66 -9.99 20.36
C ILE A 317 21.03 -8.57 20.80
N SER A 318 21.99 -8.40 21.73
CA SER A 318 22.41 -7.08 22.19
C SER A 318 23.02 -6.23 21.07
N ALA A 319 23.64 -6.83 20.05
CA ALA A 319 24.25 -6.14 18.92
C ALA A 319 23.23 -5.48 17.96
N ILE A 320 21.99 -5.99 17.91
CA ILE A 320 20.93 -5.45 17.04
C ILE A 320 20.13 -4.33 17.70
N LEU A 321 20.16 -4.24 19.04
CA LEU A 321 19.46 -3.21 19.79
C LEU A 321 20.28 -1.91 19.74
N LYS A 322 19.69 -0.86 19.17
CA LYS A 322 20.34 0.46 18.98
C LYS A 322 19.41 1.58 19.45
N PRO A 323 19.95 2.77 19.81
CA PRO A 323 19.13 3.90 20.25
C PRO A 323 18.07 4.37 19.22
N ASN A 324 18.28 4.11 17.94
CA ASN A 324 17.36 4.50 16.87
C ASN A 324 16.30 3.45 16.54
N ASN A 325 16.39 2.23 17.06
CA ASN A 325 15.42 1.17 16.81
C ASN A 325 14.86 0.52 18.08
N THR A 326 15.25 0.97 19.28
CA THR A 326 14.88 0.30 20.54
C THR A 326 14.30 1.28 21.55
N ILE A 327 13.20 0.89 22.19
CA ILE A 327 12.62 1.55 23.35
C ILE A 327 12.71 0.60 24.55
N VAL A 328 13.19 1.10 25.67
CA VAL A 328 13.30 0.36 26.93
C VAL A 328 12.08 0.68 27.79
N ILE A 329 11.30 -0.35 28.13
CA ILE A 329 10.13 -0.25 29.01
C ILE A 329 10.56 -0.74 30.39
N GLU A 330 10.65 0.17 31.35
CA GLU A 330 10.94 -0.14 32.73
C GLU A 330 9.65 -0.43 33.47
N ASN A 331 9.25 -1.72 33.48
CA ASN A 331 7.99 -2.14 34.06
C ASN A 331 8.10 -2.42 35.56
N LYS A 332 6.95 -2.41 36.26
CA LYS A 332 6.81 -2.65 37.69
C LYS A 332 7.46 -1.59 38.59
N ILE A 333 7.41 -0.33 38.14
CA ILE A 333 7.90 0.80 38.95
C ILE A 333 7.15 0.98 40.27
N ASP A 334 5.99 0.35 40.41
CA ASP A 334 5.23 0.27 41.65
C ASP A 334 5.86 -0.60 42.73
N LEU A 335 6.79 -1.49 42.36
CA LEU A 335 7.47 -2.40 43.28
C LEU A 335 8.87 -1.91 43.68
N ALA A 336 9.57 -1.22 42.81
CA ALA A 336 10.90 -0.70 43.07
C ALA A 336 11.25 0.43 42.06
N GLU A 337 12.16 1.33 42.49
CA GLU A 337 12.79 2.25 41.55
C GLU A 337 13.65 1.47 40.54
N SER A 338 13.74 1.99 39.30
CA SER A 338 14.47 1.33 38.23
C SER A 338 15.93 1.10 38.60
N LYS A 339 16.40 -0.14 38.43
CA LYS A 339 17.82 -0.50 38.61
C LYS A 339 18.63 -0.08 37.39
N ALA A 340 19.96 -0.07 37.55
CA ALA A 340 20.88 0.32 36.51
C ALA A 340 20.60 -0.41 35.18
N CYS A 341 20.43 0.36 34.12
CA CYS A 341 20.26 -0.15 32.75
C CYS A 341 21.62 -0.67 32.22
N PRO A 342 21.65 -1.76 31.42
CA PRO A 342 22.86 -2.19 30.73
C PRO A 342 23.46 -1.08 29.84
N ASP A 343 24.78 -1.02 29.73
CA ASP A 343 25.50 0.04 29.01
C ASP A 343 25.03 0.20 27.57
N TYR A 344 24.71 -0.93 26.88
CA TYR A 344 24.24 -0.93 25.48
C TYR A 344 22.81 -0.40 25.28
N LEU A 345 22.06 -0.16 26.35
CA LEU A 345 20.70 0.40 26.31
C LEU A 345 20.60 1.81 26.90
N LYS A 346 21.67 2.36 27.47
CA LYS A 346 21.65 3.65 28.18
C LYS A 346 21.18 4.82 27.32
N ASP A 347 21.56 4.81 26.05
CA ASP A 347 21.23 5.88 25.10
C ASP A 347 19.86 5.65 24.41
N CYS A 348 19.15 4.55 24.72
CA CYS A 348 17.83 4.29 24.21
C CYS A 348 16.78 5.19 24.90
N LEU A 349 15.58 5.25 24.32
CA LEU A 349 14.44 5.91 24.95
C LEU A 349 13.91 5.04 26.09
N HIS A 350 13.86 5.57 27.32
CA HIS A 350 13.36 4.89 28.51
C HIS A 350 11.95 5.33 28.86
N CYS A 351 11.07 4.36 29.12
CA CYS A 351 9.67 4.58 29.48
C CYS A 351 9.34 3.83 30.77
N PRO A 352 9.29 4.53 31.92
CA PRO A 352 8.89 3.93 33.19
C PRO A 352 7.39 3.64 33.21
N THR A 353 6.99 2.39 33.58
CA THR A 353 5.61 1.95 33.56
C THR A 353 5.29 1.01 34.72
N SER A 354 4.01 1.03 35.17
CA SER A 354 3.40 -0.07 35.89
C SER A 354 2.18 -0.53 35.10
N ILE A 355 2.33 -1.65 34.37
CA ILE A 355 1.28 -2.17 33.50
C ILE A 355 0.06 -2.58 34.34
N ILE A 356 0.28 -3.16 35.51
CA ILE A 356 -0.81 -3.61 36.42
C ILE A 356 -1.61 -2.41 36.95
N GLN A 357 -0.93 -1.34 37.34
CA GLN A 357 -1.59 -0.12 37.84
C GLN A 357 -1.98 0.85 36.70
N LYS A 358 -1.70 0.50 35.44
CA LYS A 358 -1.94 1.32 34.27
C LYS A 358 -1.24 2.70 34.33
N GLN A 359 -0.14 2.80 35.06
CA GLN A 359 0.66 4.01 35.20
C GLN A 359 1.68 4.07 34.07
N GLY A 360 1.85 5.24 33.42
CA GLY A 360 2.86 5.47 32.38
C GLY A 360 2.52 4.88 31.00
N ILE A 361 1.37 4.19 30.84
CA ILE A 361 1.02 3.54 29.55
C ILE A 361 0.69 4.55 28.46
N GLU A 362 -0.07 5.59 28.76
CA GLU A 362 -0.43 6.62 27.78
C GLU A 362 0.77 7.50 27.42
N GLU A 363 1.64 7.80 28.36
CA GLU A 363 2.91 8.48 28.14
C GLU A 363 3.83 7.63 27.26
N PHE A 364 3.90 6.33 27.52
CA PHE A 364 4.64 5.39 26.67
C PHE A 364 4.13 5.39 25.23
N LYS A 365 2.81 5.33 25.01
CA LYS A 365 2.24 5.36 23.66
C LYS A 365 2.63 6.64 22.90
N LYS A 366 2.54 7.80 23.56
CA LYS A 366 2.95 9.09 22.98
C LYS A 366 4.43 9.13 22.64
N SER A 367 5.27 8.65 23.57
CA SER A 367 6.71 8.56 23.36
C SER A 367 7.07 7.60 22.24
N TRP A 368 6.37 6.47 22.15
CA TRP A 368 6.54 5.50 21.07
C TRP A 368 6.12 6.09 19.71
N GLN A 369 4.97 6.78 19.63
CA GLN A 369 4.57 7.50 18.43
C GLN A 369 5.66 8.48 17.97
N SER A 370 6.12 9.36 18.86
CA SER A 370 7.17 10.33 18.55
C SER A 370 8.50 9.67 18.15
N PHE A 371 8.82 8.53 18.76
CA PHE A 371 10.01 7.75 18.43
C PHE A 371 9.91 7.16 17.02
N LEU A 372 8.75 6.61 16.63
CA LEU A 372 8.51 6.12 15.29
C LEU A 372 8.57 7.24 14.25
N ASP A 373 7.90 8.37 14.51
CA ASP A 373 7.91 9.53 13.60
C ASP A 373 9.35 10.03 13.33
N LYS A 374 10.21 10.03 14.37
CA LYS A 374 11.59 10.46 14.26
C LYS A 374 12.50 9.46 13.52
N ASN A 375 12.33 8.16 13.78
CA ASN A 375 13.30 7.15 13.35
C ASN A 375 12.89 6.41 12.07
N LEU A 376 11.61 6.45 11.68
CA LEU A 376 11.15 5.91 10.40
C LEU A 376 11.65 6.73 9.21
N GLY A 377 11.95 8.01 9.41
CA GLY A 377 12.37 8.90 8.32
C GLY A 377 11.29 9.06 7.23
N LEU A 378 10.02 8.78 7.57
CA LEU A 378 8.93 8.87 6.61
C LEU A 378 8.86 10.28 6.02
N PRO A 379 8.77 10.40 4.69
CA PRO A 379 8.50 11.69 4.07
C PRO A 379 7.23 12.31 4.66
N ASN A 380 7.20 13.63 4.79
CA ASN A 380 5.98 14.31 5.22
C ASN A 380 4.81 13.82 4.34
N SER A 381 3.73 13.33 4.97
CA SER A 381 2.57 12.80 4.23
C SER A 381 2.01 13.79 3.19
N LYS A 382 2.28 15.09 3.34
CA LYS A 382 1.86 16.12 2.37
C LYS A 382 2.62 16.09 1.05
N ASP A 383 3.87 15.58 1.02
CA ASP A 383 4.72 15.57 -0.17
C ASP A 383 5.19 14.16 -0.56
N ALA A 384 4.76 13.15 0.21
CA ALA A 384 5.20 11.78 0.04
C ALA A 384 4.70 11.17 -1.28
N ILE A 385 5.65 10.79 -2.13
CA ILE A 385 5.45 9.82 -3.20
C ILE A 385 6.17 8.56 -2.74
N VAL A 386 5.45 7.47 -2.56
CA VAL A 386 6.02 6.18 -2.18
C VAL A 386 5.86 5.22 -3.34
N LEU A 387 6.97 4.71 -3.82
CA LEU A 387 6.98 3.78 -4.95
C LEU A 387 6.77 2.35 -4.47
N ASN A 388 6.00 1.57 -5.22
CA ASN A 388 5.93 0.12 -5.05
C ASN A 388 7.08 -0.59 -5.80
N THR A 389 7.16 -1.91 -5.64
CA THR A 389 8.24 -2.72 -6.26
C THR A 389 8.25 -2.60 -7.78
N ARG A 390 7.09 -2.52 -8.45
CA ARG A 390 6.98 -2.38 -9.91
C ARG A 390 7.54 -1.04 -10.36
N HIS A 391 7.09 0.05 -9.75
CA HIS A 391 7.57 1.41 -10.03
C HIS A 391 9.08 1.50 -9.84
N THR A 392 9.58 0.93 -8.74
CA THR A 392 11.00 0.92 -8.41
C THR A 392 11.83 0.18 -9.45
N GLN A 393 11.34 -0.96 -9.96
CA GLN A 393 12.06 -1.70 -10.99
C GLN A 393 12.16 -0.88 -12.29
N SER A 394 11.04 -0.31 -12.75
CA SER A 394 11.04 0.53 -13.96
C SER A 394 11.97 1.74 -13.83
N LEU A 395 11.99 2.38 -12.64
CA LEU A 395 12.89 3.51 -12.42
C LEU A 395 14.36 3.11 -12.26
N LYS A 396 14.67 1.92 -11.74
CA LYS A 396 16.04 1.39 -11.72
C LYS A 396 16.57 1.13 -13.13
N ASP A 397 15.72 0.60 -14.01
CA ASP A 397 16.08 0.38 -15.41
C ASP A 397 16.32 1.73 -16.11
N SER A 398 15.46 2.74 -15.85
CA SER A 398 15.68 4.11 -16.33
C SER A 398 16.97 4.71 -15.78
N LEU A 399 17.23 4.55 -14.47
CA LEU A 399 18.43 5.09 -13.82
C LEU A 399 19.71 4.48 -14.40
N ALA A 400 19.70 3.19 -14.75
CA ALA A 400 20.82 2.53 -15.41
C ALA A 400 21.09 3.19 -16.78
N ALA A 401 20.05 3.39 -17.60
CA ALA A 401 20.17 4.04 -18.91
C ALA A 401 20.67 5.51 -18.79
N LEU A 402 20.15 6.27 -17.79
CA LEU A 402 20.63 7.64 -17.54
C LEU A 402 22.12 7.68 -17.16
N ASN A 403 22.60 6.73 -16.34
CA ASN A 403 24.01 6.64 -15.96
C ASN A 403 24.89 6.24 -17.16
N GLU A 404 24.42 5.34 -18.05
CA GLU A 404 25.15 5.02 -19.30
C GLU A 404 25.25 6.23 -20.21
N ALA A 405 24.16 6.99 -20.37
CA ALA A 405 24.17 8.24 -21.12
C ALA A 405 25.16 9.25 -20.52
N LEU A 406 25.15 9.44 -19.20
CA LEU A 406 26.06 10.36 -18.50
C LEU A 406 27.52 9.95 -18.70
N GLN A 407 27.84 8.66 -18.61
CA GLN A 407 29.22 8.18 -18.80
C GLN A 407 29.73 8.48 -20.22
N LYS A 408 28.89 8.33 -21.25
CA LYS A 408 29.23 8.68 -22.65
C LYS A 408 29.43 10.18 -22.79
N LEU A 409 28.55 11.00 -22.23
CA LEU A 409 28.67 12.46 -22.25
C LEU A 409 29.90 12.98 -21.51
N ASP A 410 30.27 12.39 -20.38
CA ASP A 410 31.49 12.76 -19.64
C ASP A 410 32.77 12.43 -20.47
N SER A 411 32.72 11.42 -21.34
CA SER A 411 33.78 11.09 -22.31
C SER A 411 33.74 11.92 -23.61
N GLN A 412 32.83 12.90 -23.68
CA GLN A 412 32.60 13.74 -24.88
C GLN A 412 32.08 12.98 -26.09
N GLU A 413 31.43 11.87 -25.90
CA GLU A 413 30.80 11.08 -26.91
C GLU A 413 29.35 11.54 -27.10
N PHE A 414 29.16 12.56 -27.94
CA PHE A 414 27.83 12.96 -28.38
C PHE A 414 27.43 12.09 -29.58
N SER A 415 26.64 11.08 -29.33
CA SER A 415 26.28 10.09 -30.33
C SER A 415 24.80 9.73 -30.28
N GLU A 416 24.30 9.15 -31.37
CA GLU A 416 22.95 8.57 -31.40
C GLU A 416 22.72 7.54 -30.27
N LEU A 417 23.81 6.95 -29.73
CA LEU A 417 23.75 6.02 -28.63
C LEU A 417 23.31 6.70 -27.29
N VAL A 418 23.78 7.94 -27.05
CA VAL A 418 23.33 8.73 -25.90
C VAL A 418 21.85 9.04 -26.03
N ALA A 419 21.40 9.47 -27.21
CA ALA A 419 19.98 9.71 -27.46
C ALA A 419 19.12 8.45 -27.25
N LEU A 420 19.64 7.28 -27.64
CA LEU A 420 18.97 6.00 -27.42
C LEU A 420 18.83 5.66 -25.92
N ASP A 421 19.89 5.86 -25.12
CA ASP A 421 19.85 5.63 -23.68
C ASP A 421 18.82 6.54 -22.99
N LEU A 422 18.78 7.83 -23.37
CA LEU A 422 17.81 8.79 -22.82
C LEU A 422 16.36 8.41 -23.21
N ARG A 423 16.12 7.95 -24.45
CA ARG A 423 14.80 7.45 -24.87
C ARG A 423 14.41 6.19 -24.10
N THR A 424 15.36 5.30 -23.80
CA THR A 424 15.13 4.11 -22.96
C THR A 424 14.70 4.51 -21.55
N ALA A 425 15.29 5.57 -20.99
CA ALA A 425 14.88 6.09 -19.69
C ALA A 425 13.46 6.68 -19.70
N ILE A 426 13.08 7.41 -20.77
CA ILE A 426 11.72 7.91 -20.99
C ILE A 426 10.69 6.77 -21.05
N ASP A 427 11.01 5.69 -21.73
CA ASP A 427 10.15 4.51 -21.80
C ASP A 427 9.94 3.90 -20.42
N GLY A 428 10.97 3.82 -19.58
CA GLY A 428 10.87 3.37 -18.20
C GLY A 428 9.95 4.26 -17.35
N PHE A 429 10.04 5.60 -17.47
CA PHE A 429 9.10 6.51 -16.80
C PHE A 429 7.66 6.29 -17.29
N SER A 430 7.48 6.04 -18.57
CA SER A 430 6.17 5.76 -19.18
C SER A 430 5.58 4.42 -18.69
N GLN A 431 6.42 3.41 -18.41
CA GLN A 431 5.98 2.12 -17.87
C GLN A 431 5.43 2.25 -16.43
N VAL A 432 5.92 3.20 -15.65
CA VAL A 432 5.36 3.46 -14.30
C VAL A 432 3.89 3.82 -14.37
N VAL A 433 3.48 4.64 -15.33
CA VAL A 433 2.09 5.11 -15.51
C VAL A 433 1.24 4.23 -16.43
N GLY A 434 1.84 3.23 -17.09
CA GLY A 434 1.05 2.19 -17.75
C GLY A 434 1.13 2.11 -19.26
N LYS A 435 2.18 2.61 -19.91
CA LYS A 435 2.50 2.16 -21.29
C LYS A 435 3.05 0.73 -21.21
N ILE A 436 2.19 -0.24 -20.95
CA ILE A 436 2.56 -1.65 -20.82
C ILE A 436 2.01 -2.41 -22.03
N ASP A 437 2.90 -2.94 -22.86
CA ASP A 437 2.55 -3.83 -23.98
C ASP A 437 2.31 -5.29 -23.55
N ASN A 438 2.36 -5.61 -22.25
CA ASN A 438 2.29 -6.96 -21.73
C ASN A 438 0.98 -7.24 -20.97
N GLU A 439 0.00 -7.85 -21.64
CA GLU A 439 -1.28 -8.27 -21.04
C GLU A 439 -1.11 -9.20 -19.81
N ALA A 440 -0.13 -10.11 -19.84
CA ALA A 440 0.11 -11.04 -18.74
C ALA A 440 0.54 -10.33 -17.44
N MET A 441 1.21 -9.18 -17.54
CA MET A 441 1.57 -8.37 -16.38
C MET A 441 0.34 -7.65 -15.81
N LEU A 442 -0.52 -7.12 -16.65
CA LEU A 442 -1.80 -6.51 -16.24
C LEU A 442 -2.69 -7.54 -15.54
N ASP A 443 -2.80 -8.75 -16.08
CA ASP A 443 -3.59 -9.83 -15.47
C ASP A 443 -3.09 -10.16 -14.06
N LYS A 444 -1.79 -10.31 -13.86
CA LYS A 444 -1.20 -10.56 -12.54
C LYS A 444 -1.44 -9.42 -11.54
N LEU A 445 -1.42 -8.19 -12.03
CA LEU A 445 -1.66 -7.02 -11.18
C LEU A 445 -3.11 -6.99 -10.71
N PHE A 446 -4.06 -7.13 -11.62
CA PHE A 446 -5.48 -7.04 -11.30
C PHE A 446 -6.02 -8.24 -10.52
N GLN A 447 -5.40 -9.43 -10.62
CA GLN A 447 -5.75 -10.60 -9.79
C GLN A 447 -5.61 -10.37 -8.27
N LYS A 448 -4.83 -9.35 -7.85
CA LYS A 448 -4.70 -8.98 -6.44
C LYS A 448 -5.86 -8.12 -5.93
N PHE A 449 -6.73 -7.65 -6.80
CA PHE A 449 -7.86 -6.80 -6.44
C PHE A 449 -9.05 -7.61 -5.96
N CYS A 450 -9.95 -6.94 -5.24
CA CYS A 450 -11.22 -7.54 -4.87
C CYS A 450 -12.15 -7.69 -6.09
N ILE A 451 -12.99 -8.73 -6.09
CA ILE A 451 -14.10 -8.87 -7.07
C ILE A 451 -15.06 -7.69 -6.87
N GLY A 452 -15.52 -7.10 -7.98
CA GLY A 452 -16.43 -5.94 -7.95
C GLY A 452 -15.74 -4.57 -7.91
N LYS A 453 -14.40 -4.57 -8.07
CA LYS A 453 -13.56 -3.37 -8.18
C LYS A 453 -12.81 -3.36 -9.51
#